data_5fd218ef90eabcd5b9d182e6631ab586
#
_entry.id   5fd218ef90eabcd5b9d182e6631ab586
#
_cell.length_a   1.000
_cell.length_b   1.000
_cell.length_c   1.000
_cell.angle_alpha   90.00
_cell.angle_beta   90.00
_cell.angle_gamma   90.00
#
_symmetry.space_group_name_H-M   'P 1'
#
loop_
_entity.id
_entity.type
_entity.pdbx_description
1 polymer ?
#
loop_
_entity_poly.entity_id
_entity_poly.type
_entity_poly.pdbx_seq_one_letter_code
_entity_poly.pdbx_strand_id
1 'polypeptide(L)'
;DDLLLENNTFYKDVIDAYIRQPQDHTSIPYSDHTIPGLVYLSDYDLGTNDVAYYDQDVANYSLSTDQYEAWNKGWSYRNDGVDLQENSDATNSNGLHISFVEKDEWVNYTLDVQQSGFYNIDLRYATPQSGGQLKYLINGNDVSEQITLSNSGGWTYFTNHSTNNVYIQEGVQTFKIFVLGTTSFNMSSLNFSISNDPPPAMQAMGAITVSDERSVRLALNHPLNAQTIEVSDFEFLINGNTSNIESIQIDPTNSLVLVITLSDYLHYQDDLKINHAGGVINSVYNSLLGTLVNFPVQ
;
A
#
# COMPACT_ATOMS: atom_id res chain seq x y z
N ASP A 1 -37.42 -22.27 7.61
CA ASP A 1 -36.85 -20.94 7.80
C ASP A 1 -35.44 -20.86 7.22
N ASP A 2 -35.21 -21.55 6.07
CA ASP A 2 -33.92 -21.62 5.38
C ASP A 2 -33.54 -20.32 4.62
N LEU A 3 -34.42 -19.31 4.67
CA LEU A 3 -34.20 -18.02 4.00
C LEU A 3 -33.65 -16.92 4.93
N LEU A 4 -33.46 -17.22 6.22
CA LEU A 4 -32.84 -16.27 7.14
C LEU A 4 -31.34 -16.24 6.95
N LEU A 5 -30.74 -15.04 6.91
CA LEU A 5 -29.30 -14.85 6.75
C LEU A 5 -28.47 -15.63 7.79
N GLU A 6 -28.99 -15.74 9.02
CA GLU A 6 -28.36 -16.48 10.12
C GLU A 6 -28.21 -18.01 9.87
N ASN A 7 -29.02 -18.55 8.93
CA ASN A 7 -29.02 -19.97 8.57
C ASN A 7 -28.31 -20.23 7.25
N ASN A 8 -27.70 -19.22 6.62
CA ASN A 8 -27.02 -19.34 5.33
C ASN A 8 -25.60 -18.82 5.41
N THR A 9 -24.71 -19.48 4.69
CA THR A 9 -23.35 -18.96 4.49
C THR A 9 -23.42 -17.78 3.51
N PHE A 10 -22.94 -16.64 3.93
CA PHE A 10 -22.93 -15.43 3.13
C PHE A 10 -21.55 -15.21 2.51
N TYR A 11 -21.45 -15.43 1.21
CA TYR A 11 -20.23 -15.23 0.43
C TYR A 11 -20.24 -13.82 -0.16
N LYS A 12 -19.55 -12.88 0.50
CA LYS A 12 -19.52 -11.45 0.12
C LYS A 12 -18.94 -11.24 -1.28
N ASP A 13 -17.87 -11.96 -1.62
CA ASP A 13 -17.19 -11.91 -2.91
C ASP A 13 -18.09 -12.38 -4.05
N VAL A 14 -18.87 -13.46 -3.84
CA VAL A 14 -19.84 -13.96 -4.82
C VAL A 14 -20.94 -12.94 -5.07
N ILE A 15 -21.49 -12.34 -4.00
CA ILE A 15 -22.54 -11.34 -4.11
C ILE A 15 -22.02 -10.09 -4.79
N ASP A 16 -20.82 -9.64 -4.44
CA ASP A 16 -20.17 -8.51 -5.07
C ASP A 16 -19.97 -8.76 -6.56
N ALA A 17 -19.46 -9.95 -6.95
CA ALA A 17 -19.31 -10.33 -8.36
C ALA A 17 -20.63 -10.31 -9.15
N TYR A 18 -21.77 -10.63 -8.50
CA TYR A 18 -23.10 -10.57 -9.13
C TYR A 18 -23.66 -9.15 -9.25
N ILE A 19 -23.38 -8.29 -8.29
CA ILE A 19 -23.97 -6.93 -8.21
C ILE A 19 -23.09 -5.91 -8.90
N ARG A 20 -21.78 -6.10 -8.88
CA ARG A 20 -20.79 -5.19 -9.44
C ARG A 20 -21.02 -4.99 -10.94
N GLN A 21 -21.04 -3.74 -11.33
CA GLN A 21 -21.09 -3.39 -12.76
C GLN A 21 -19.71 -3.58 -13.40
N PRO A 22 -19.63 -4.01 -14.68
CA PRO A 22 -18.33 -4.22 -15.34
C PRO A 22 -17.43 -2.97 -15.44
N GLN A 23 -18.01 -1.78 -15.29
CA GLN A 23 -17.30 -0.49 -15.29
C GLN A 23 -17.06 0.07 -13.87
N ASP A 24 -17.35 -0.70 -12.83
CA ASP A 24 -17.09 -0.25 -11.46
C ASP A 24 -15.61 -0.41 -11.14
N HIS A 25 -14.93 0.71 -10.94
CA HIS A 25 -13.52 0.80 -10.58
C HIS A 25 -13.34 1.13 -9.09
N THR A 26 -14.34 0.86 -8.25
CA THR A 26 -14.26 1.10 -6.82
C THR A 26 -13.86 -0.16 -6.05
N SER A 27 -12.98 0.01 -5.07
CA SER A 27 -12.65 -0.97 -4.05
C SER A 27 -13.63 -0.83 -2.90
N ILE A 28 -14.12 -1.94 -2.36
CA ILE A 28 -15.07 -1.99 -1.24
C ILE A 28 -14.47 -2.83 -0.10
N PRO A 29 -14.51 -2.40 1.16
CA PRO A 29 -13.95 -3.18 2.26
C PRO A 29 -14.64 -4.54 2.39
N TYR A 30 -13.85 -5.61 2.44
CA TYR A 30 -14.35 -6.96 2.72
C TYR A 30 -14.77 -7.11 4.18
N SER A 31 -13.97 -6.56 5.09
CA SER A 31 -14.19 -6.54 6.54
C SER A 31 -13.91 -5.15 7.11
N ASP A 32 -14.43 -4.89 8.29
CA ASP A 32 -14.13 -3.68 9.04
C ASP A 32 -12.73 -3.80 9.65
N HIS A 33 -11.77 -3.05 9.10
CA HIS A 33 -10.39 -3.02 9.58
C HIS A 33 -10.13 -1.77 10.40
N THR A 34 -10.36 -1.85 11.69
CA THR A 34 -10.09 -0.76 12.64
C THR A 34 -8.65 -0.82 13.14
N ILE A 35 -7.91 0.29 13.03
CA ILE A 35 -6.55 0.41 13.58
C ILE A 35 -6.44 1.57 14.61
N PRO A 36 -5.63 1.38 15.70
CA PRO A 36 -4.73 0.26 16.01
C PRO A 36 -5.45 -1.08 16.12
N GLY A 37 -4.84 -2.15 15.62
CA GLY A 37 -5.45 -3.47 15.61
C GLY A 37 -4.81 -4.43 14.62
N LEU A 38 -5.36 -5.64 14.55
CA LEU A 38 -4.90 -6.71 13.67
C LEU A 38 -5.76 -6.76 12.40
N VAL A 39 -5.11 -6.82 11.25
CA VAL A 39 -5.72 -6.98 9.92
C VAL A 39 -5.26 -8.31 9.33
N TYR A 40 -6.20 -9.20 9.01
CA TYR A 40 -5.89 -10.44 8.30
C TYR A 40 -5.75 -10.16 6.81
N LEU A 41 -4.66 -10.64 6.20
CA LEU A 41 -4.36 -10.31 4.81
C LEU A 41 -5.24 -11.07 3.80
N SER A 42 -5.90 -12.13 4.20
CA SER A 42 -6.96 -12.78 3.42
C SER A 42 -8.22 -11.91 3.25
N ASP A 43 -8.38 -10.87 4.08
CA ASP A 43 -9.55 -9.99 4.11
C ASP A 43 -9.35 -8.72 3.26
N TYR A 44 -8.53 -8.81 2.20
CA TYR A 44 -8.34 -7.71 1.27
C TYR A 44 -9.66 -7.25 0.62
N ASP A 45 -9.70 -6.02 0.17
CA ASP A 45 -10.91 -5.38 -0.35
C ASP A 45 -11.56 -6.18 -1.49
N LEU A 46 -12.88 -6.02 -1.65
CA LEU A 46 -13.63 -6.50 -2.79
C LEU A 46 -13.41 -5.60 -3.99
N GLY A 47 -13.26 -6.21 -5.16
CA GLY A 47 -13.03 -5.50 -6.41
C GLY A 47 -12.61 -6.47 -7.51
N THR A 48 -12.47 -5.94 -8.72
CA THR A 48 -11.87 -6.69 -9.82
C THR A 48 -10.34 -6.61 -9.73
N ASN A 49 -9.67 -7.49 -10.47
CA ASN A 49 -8.24 -7.38 -10.71
C ASN A 49 -7.90 -5.98 -11.25
N ASP A 50 -6.82 -5.39 -10.79
CA ASP A 50 -6.37 -4.02 -11.06
C ASP A 50 -7.20 -2.89 -10.37
N VAL A 51 -8.17 -3.25 -9.51
CA VAL A 51 -8.96 -2.30 -8.72
C VAL A 51 -8.76 -2.49 -7.22
N ALA A 52 -9.04 -3.67 -6.68
CA ALA A 52 -8.86 -4.00 -5.26
C ALA A 52 -7.58 -4.79 -5.00
N TYR A 53 -7.11 -5.48 -5.98
CA TYR A 53 -5.87 -6.25 -5.98
C TYR A 53 -5.32 -6.34 -7.41
N TYR A 54 -4.09 -6.77 -7.56
CA TYR A 54 -3.52 -7.23 -8.82
C TYR A 54 -2.81 -8.55 -8.58
N ASP A 55 -3.24 -9.57 -9.30
CA ASP A 55 -2.68 -10.91 -9.32
C ASP A 55 -2.40 -11.29 -10.77
N GLN A 56 -1.24 -11.89 -11.05
CA GLN A 56 -0.85 -12.25 -12.42
C GLN A 56 -1.59 -13.50 -12.89
N ASP A 57 -1.94 -14.39 -11.95
CA ASP A 57 -2.72 -15.56 -12.24
C ASP A 57 -4.22 -15.25 -12.20
N VAL A 58 -4.91 -15.60 -13.27
CA VAL A 58 -6.35 -15.42 -13.35
C VAL A 58 -7.05 -16.45 -12.49
N ALA A 59 -7.96 -16.01 -11.64
CA ALA A 59 -8.81 -16.88 -10.85
C ALA A 59 -9.39 -18.03 -11.69
N ASN A 60 -9.15 -19.25 -11.29
CA ASN A 60 -9.72 -20.40 -11.96
C ASN A 60 -11.16 -20.66 -11.50
N TYR A 61 -12.13 -20.00 -12.11
CA TYR A 61 -13.56 -20.22 -11.86
C TYR A 61 -14.11 -21.51 -12.46
N SER A 62 -13.29 -22.30 -13.16
CA SER A 62 -13.73 -23.52 -13.81
C SER A 62 -13.82 -24.67 -12.81
N LEU A 63 -14.89 -24.71 -12.04
CA LEU A 63 -15.26 -25.85 -11.20
C LEU A 63 -15.60 -27.11 -12.00
N SER A 64 -15.61 -27.04 -13.35
CA SER A 64 -16.04 -28.14 -14.21
C SER A 64 -15.08 -29.31 -14.31
N THR A 65 -13.88 -29.19 -13.73
CA THR A 65 -12.83 -30.22 -13.86
C THR A 65 -12.51 -30.96 -12.59
N ASP A 66 -13.14 -30.65 -11.44
CA ASP A 66 -12.73 -31.13 -10.12
C ASP A 66 -11.19 -30.97 -9.86
N GLN A 67 -10.53 -30.19 -10.69
CA GLN A 67 -9.11 -29.91 -10.60
C GLN A 67 -8.93 -28.66 -9.77
N TYR A 68 -8.83 -28.88 -8.52
CA TYR A 68 -8.42 -27.96 -7.51
C TYR A 68 -6.94 -27.63 -7.70
N GLU A 69 -6.66 -26.42 -8.11
CA GLU A 69 -5.29 -25.93 -8.17
C GLU A 69 -4.79 -25.66 -6.75
N ALA A 70 -3.61 -26.21 -6.41
CA ALA A 70 -3.10 -26.24 -5.03
C ALA A 70 -2.86 -24.85 -4.42
N TRP A 71 -2.72 -23.83 -5.25
CA TRP A 71 -2.45 -22.45 -4.85
C TRP A 71 -3.70 -21.65 -4.46
N ASN A 72 -4.90 -22.05 -4.85
CA ASN A 72 -6.13 -21.34 -4.49
C ASN A 72 -6.99 -22.13 -3.50
N LYS A 73 -6.43 -22.53 -2.36
CA LYS A 73 -7.16 -23.23 -1.30
C LYS A 73 -8.18 -22.36 -0.57
N GLY A 74 -8.03 -21.05 -0.70
CA GLY A 74 -8.95 -20.09 -0.13
C GLY A 74 -10.24 -19.89 -0.89
N TRP A 75 -10.48 -20.59 -1.99
CA TRP A 75 -11.66 -20.40 -2.84
C TRP A 75 -13.00 -20.56 -2.12
N SER A 76 -13.03 -21.31 -1.03
CA SER A 76 -14.20 -21.40 -0.15
C SER A 76 -14.39 -20.18 0.73
N TYR A 77 -13.37 -19.32 0.87
CA TYR A 77 -13.37 -18.06 1.60
C TYR A 77 -13.45 -16.86 0.66
N ARG A 78 -12.55 -16.83 -0.33
CA ARG A 78 -12.47 -15.84 -1.42
C ARG A 78 -12.17 -16.59 -2.73
N ASN A 79 -12.84 -16.22 -3.81
CA ASN A 79 -12.67 -16.85 -5.12
C ASN A 79 -12.48 -15.79 -6.21
N ASP A 80 -11.57 -14.87 -5.99
CA ASP A 80 -11.39 -13.69 -6.80
C ASP A 80 -9.95 -13.47 -7.34
N GLY A 81 -9.07 -14.44 -7.24
CA GLY A 81 -7.78 -14.45 -7.93
C GLY A 81 -6.59 -14.52 -7.01
N VAL A 82 -6.57 -13.79 -5.90
CA VAL A 82 -5.44 -13.82 -4.97
C VAL A 82 -5.29 -15.20 -4.34
N ASP A 83 -4.08 -15.73 -4.38
CA ASP A 83 -3.77 -17.08 -3.90
C ASP A 83 -3.82 -17.21 -2.38
N LEU A 84 -4.83 -17.87 -1.86
CA LEU A 84 -4.99 -18.14 -0.44
C LEU A 84 -4.70 -19.60 -0.10
N GLN A 85 -3.93 -19.82 0.94
CA GLN A 85 -3.66 -21.14 1.51
C GLN A 85 -4.02 -21.23 2.98
N GLU A 86 -4.25 -22.46 3.47
CA GLU A 86 -4.49 -22.73 4.88
C GLU A 86 -3.27 -22.35 5.73
N ASN A 87 -3.54 -21.72 6.86
CA ASN A 87 -2.55 -21.29 7.83
C ASN A 87 -2.79 -21.92 9.21
N SER A 88 -1.79 -22.60 9.72
CA SER A 88 -1.81 -23.21 11.06
C SER A 88 -1.29 -22.28 12.17
N ASP A 89 -0.89 -21.06 11.84
CA ASP A 89 -0.44 -20.04 12.81
C ASP A 89 -1.64 -19.42 13.55
N ALA A 90 -2.15 -20.15 14.54
CA ALA A 90 -3.40 -19.82 15.21
C ALA A 90 -3.42 -18.48 15.96
N THR A 91 -2.27 -17.87 16.20
CA THR A 91 -2.19 -16.65 17.03
C THR A 91 -2.44 -15.37 16.23
N ASN A 92 -2.07 -15.34 14.95
CA ASN A 92 -2.09 -14.16 14.10
C ASN A 92 -2.63 -14.48 12.69
N SER A 93 -3.66 -15.32 12.63
CA SER A 93 -4.27 -15.74 11.38
C SER A 93 -5.75 -16.05 11.62
N ASN A 94 -6.57 -15.84 10.61
CA ASN A 94 -7.95 -16.35 10.56
C ASN A 94 -8.03 -17.76 9.94
N GLY A 95 -6.90 -18.46 9.84
CA GLY A 95 -6.78 -19.79 9.23
C GLY A 95 -6.28 -19.76 7.79
N LEU A 96 -6.01 -18.58 7.24
CA LEU A 96 -5.55 -18.39 5.86
C LEU A 96 -4.33 -17.45 5.80
N HIS A 97 -3.61 -17.50 4.68
CA HIS A 97 -2.56 -16.55 4.33
C HIS A 97 -2.51 -16.37 2.80
N ILE A 98 -2.02 -15.23 2.34
CA ILE A 98 -1.69 -15.01 0.93
C ILE A 98 -0.37 -15.73 0.64
N SER A 99 -0.32 -16.47 -0.47
CA SER A 99 0.82 -17.27 -0.92
C SER A 99 1.10 -17.03 -2.40
N PHE A 100 2.16 -17.64 -2.94
CA PHE A 100 2.58 -17.57 -4.34
C PHE A 100 2.73 -16.14 -4.89
N VAL A 101 2.97 -15.17 -4.01
CA VAL A 101 3.13 -13.77 -4.43
C VAL A 101 4.25 -13.62 -5.44
N GLU A 102 3.97 -12.85 -6.49
CA GLU A 102 4.88 -12.55 -7.57
C GLU A 102 5.19 -11.04 -7.64
N LYS A 103 6.22 -10.70 -8.39
CA LYS A 103 6.61 -9.29 -8.58
C LYS A 103 5.47 -8.51 -9.25
N ASP A 104 5.29 -7.27 -8.81
CA ASP A 104 4.27 -6.29 -9.26
C ASP A 104 2.84 -6.60 -8.80
N GLU A 105 2.61 -7.69 -8.05
CA GLU A 105 1.32 -7.95 -7.40
C GLU A 105 1.08 -7.03 -6.22
N TRP A 106 -0.20 -6.78 -5.93
CA TRP A 106 -0.61 -5.95 -4.81
C TRP A 106 -2.03 -6.25 -4.32
N VAL A 107 -2.28 -5.91 -3.07
CA VAL A 107 -3.59 -6.00 -2.42
C VAL A 107 -3.91 -4.73 -1.64
N ASN A 108 -5.17 -4.30 -1.68
CA ASN A 108 -5.68 -3.15 -0.94
C ASN A 108 -6.50 -3.57 0.28
N TYR A 109 -6.45 -2.72 1.29
CA TYR A 109 -7.26 -2.80 2.51
C TYR A 109 -7.82 -1.42 2.82
N THR A 110 -9.13 -1.31 3.00
CA THR A 110 -9.76 -0.11 3.52
C THR A 110 -9.67 -0.13 5.05
N LEU A 111 -8.88 0.80 5.61
CA LEU A 111 -8.65 0.92 7.06
C LEU A 111 -9.50 2.04 7.64
N ASP A 112 -10.12 1.81 8.81
CA ASP A 112 -10.72 2.82 9.67
C ASP A 112 -9.72 3.20 10.77
N VAL A 113 -9.00 4.30 10.55
CA VAL A 113 -7.93 4.78 11.43
C VAL A 113 -8.51 5.64 12.53
N GLN A 114 -8.44 5.21 13.79
CA GLN A 114 -9.10 5.85 14.92
C GLN A 114 -8.39 7.10 15.43
N GLN A 115 -7.10 7.25 15.14
CA GLN A 115 -6.35 8.47 15.48
C GLN A 115 -5.14 8.65 14.57
N SER A 116 -4.85 9.91 14.24
CA SER A 116 -3.62 10.27 13.53
C SER A 116 -2.39 10.05 14.41
N GLY A 117 -1.32 9.51 13.82
CA GLY A 117 -0.06 9.33 14.56
C GLY A 117 0.94 8.45 13.83
N PHE A 118 2.07 8.22 14.48
CA PHE A 118 3.05 7.25 14.01
C PHE A 118 2.67 5.86 14.49
N TYR A 119 2.71 4.91 13.57
CA TYR A 119 2.38 3.51 13.80
C TYR A 119 3.61 2.62 13.58
N ASN A 120 3.69 1.55 14.36
CA ASN A 120 4.52 0.39 14.05
C ASN A 120 3.61 -0.65 13.37
N ILE A 121 4.09 -1.19 12.25
CA ILE A 121 3.38 -2.15 11.40
C ILE A 121 4.16 -3.46 11.42
N ASP A 122 3.61 -4.47 12.07
CA ASP A 122 4.21 -5.81 12.14
C ASP A 122 3.58 -6.72 11.09
N LEU A 123 4.33 -7.02 10.03
CA LEU A 123 3.95 -8.01 9.02
C LEU A 123 4.28 -9.42 9.51
N ARG A 124 3.26 -10.27 9.59
CA ARG A 124 3.40 -11.70 9.84
C ARG A 124 3.62 -12.44 8.52
N TYR A 125 4.81 -13.02 8.32
CA TYR A 125 5.20 -13.65 7.06
C TYR A 125 5.97 -14.94 7.26
N ALA A 126 6.07 -15.75 6.19
CA ALA A 126 6.90 -16.95 6.15
C ALA A 126 7.60 -17.09 4.79
N THR A 127 8.87 -17.48 4.80
CA THR A 127 9.67 -17.74 3.59
C THR A 127 10.86 -18.64 3.89
N PRO A 128 11.21 -19.60 3.01
CA PRO A 128 12.39 -20.45 3.17
C PRO A 128 13.70 -19.77 2.76
N GLN A 129 13.64 -18.54 2.21
CA GLN A 129 14.81 -17.82 1.72
C GLN A 129 14.68 -16.32 1.95
N SER A 130 15.81 -15.62 2.07
CA SER A 130 15.82 -14.17 2.17
C SER A 130 15.63 -13.51 0.81
N GLY A 131 15.13 -12.27 0.80
CA GLY A 131 15.05 -11.45 -0.41
C GLY A 131 13.65 -11.20 -0.94
N GLY A 132 12.59 -11.65 -0.25
CA GLY A 132 11.24 -11.16 -0.51
C GLY A 132 11.19 -9.64 -0.32
N GLN A 133 10.65 -8.90 -1.28
CA GLN A 133 10.65 -7.44 -1.27
C GLN A 133 9.26 -6.89 -1.47
N LEU A 134 8.89 -5.94 -0.62
CA LEU A 134 7.60 -5.24 -0.71
C LEU A 134 7.73 -3.79 -0.23
N LYS A 135 6.69 -3.01 -0.42
CA LYS A 135 6.51 -1.69 0.17
C LYS A 135 5.05 -1.45 0.55
N TYR A 136 4.83 -0.47 1.41
CA TYR A 136 3.50 0.00 1.79
C TYR A 136 3.18 1.34 1.16
N LEU A 137 1.93 1.48 0.72
CA LEU A 137 1.37 2.74 0.26
C LEU A 137 0.08 3.05 1.03
N ILE A 138 -0.19 4.34 1.24
CA ILE A 138 -1.48 4.83 1.75
C ILE A 138 -2.02 5.84 0.76
N ASN A 139 -3.25 5.63 0.29
CA ASN A 139 -3.91 6.45 -0.72
C ASN A 139 -3.02 6.68 -1.95
N GLY A 140 -2.30 5.63 -2.37
CA GLY A 140 -1.41 5.64 -3.52
C GLY A 140 -0.04 6.30 -3.30
N ASN A 141 0.27 6.77 -2.10
CA ASN A 141 1.57 7.39 -1.79
C ASN A 141 2.43 6.43 -0.98
N ASP A 142 3.72 6.33 -1.30
CA ASP A 142 4.68 5.52 -0.54
C ASP A 142 4.76 6.02 0.92
N VAL A 143 4.64 5.10 1.86
CA VAL A 143 4.76 5.37 3.31
C VAL A 143 5.83 4.52 3.98
N SER A 144 6.46 3.62 3.23
CA SER A 144 7.63 2.88 3.65
C SER A 144 8.70 2.90 2.55
N GLU A 145 9.96 2.77 2.97
CA GLU A 145 11.02 2.35 2.07
C GLU A 145 10.77 0.89 1.63
N GLN A 146 11.63 0.39 0.73
CA GLN A 146 11.63 -1.02 0.37
C GLN A 146 11.90 -1.89 1.60
N ILE A 147 10.97 -2.77 1.91
CA ILE A 147 11.09 -3.78 2.95
C ILE A 147 11.72 -5.03 2.32
N THR A 148 12.76 -5.57 2.95
CA THR A 148 13.38 -6.82 2.53
C THR A 148 13.25 -7.87 3.62
N LEU A 149 12.56 -8.98 3.31
CA LEU A 149 12.27 -10.05 4.24
C LEU A 149 13.46 -11.02 4.37
N SER A 150 13.73 -11.42 5.60
CA SER A 150 14.72 -12.44 5.92
C SER A 150 14.11 -13.84 5.88
N ASN A 151 14.95 -14.87 5.69
CA ASN A 151 14.53 -16.26 5.81
C ASN A 151 13.90 -16.53 7.18
N SER A 152 12.68 -17.03 7.21
CA SER A 152 11.95 -17.41 8.43
C SER A 152 12.13 -18.88 8.81
N GLY A 153 12.75 -19.68 7.94
CA GLY A 153 12.98 -21.12 8.13
C GLY A 153 12.10 -22.03 7.28
N GLY A 154 11.11 -21.50 6.57
CA GLY A 154 10.24 -22.32 5.70
C GLY A 154 8.90 -21.65 5.40
N TRP A 155 8.13 -22.23 4.50
CA TRP A 155 6.84 -21.70 4.05
C TRP A 155 5.75 -21.61 5.13
N THR A 156 5.91 -22.36 6.23
CA THR A 156 4.95 -22.44 7.33
C THR A 156 5.52 -21.94 8.67
N TYR A 157 6.76 -21.46 8.68
CA TYR A 157 7.40 -20.90 9.87
C TYR A 157 7.23 -19.39 9.88
N PHE A 158 6.09 -18.94 10.41
CA PHE A 158 5.75 -17.54 10.46
C PHE A 158 6.57 -16.76 11.50
N THR A 159 7.06 -15.61 11.09
CA THR A 159 7.77 -14.63 11.93
C THR A 159 7.27 -13.23 11.61
N ASN A 160 7.72 -12.22 12.37
CA ASN A 160 7.33 -10.84 12.13
C ASN A 160 8.46 -10.02 11.50
N HIS A 161 8.09 -9.09 10.63
CA HIS A 161 8.91 -7.96 10.21
C HIS A 161 8.23 -6.68 10.67
N SER A 162 8.95 -5.82 11.40
CA SER A 162 8.42 -4.56 11.90
C SER A 162 8.89 -3.39 11.03
N THR A 163 7.94 -2.61 10.53
CA THR A 163 8.18 -1.29 9.92
C THR A 163 7.72 -0.24 10.92
N ASN A 164 8.67 0.54 11.45
CA ASN A 164 8.40 1.44 12.56
C ASN A 164 8.15 2.86 12.09
N ASN A 165 7.37 3.61 12.89
CA ASN A 165 7.17 5.05 12.73
C ASN A 165 6.60 5.47 11.36
N VAL A 166 5.62 4.74 10.85
CA VAL A 166 4.84 5.10 9.67
C VAL A 166 3.71 6.04 10.10
N TYR A 167 3.69 7.27 9.57
CA TYR A 167 2.59 8.20 9.86
C TYR A 167 1.31 7.78 9.12
N ILE A 168 0.20 7.64 9.87
CA ILE A 168 -1.12 7.35 9.33
C ILE A 168 -2.11 8.40 9.87
N GLN A 169 -2.88 9.00 8.97
CA GLN A 169 -3.89 10.01 9.32
C GLN A 169 -5.20 9.31 9.73
N GLU A 170 -5.92 9.89 10.68
CA GLU A 170 -7.24 9.39 11.10
C GLU A 170 -8.26 9.43 9.96
N GLY A 171 -9.29 8.57 10.06
CA GLY A 171 -10.35 8.40 9.08
C GLY A 171 -10.12 7.22 8.16
N VAL A 172 -10.91 7.13 7.11
CA VAL A 172 -10.83 6.03 6.14
C VAL A 172 -9.61 6.21 5.23
N GLN A 173 -8.74 5.20 5.21
CA GLN A 173 -7.52 5.17 4.42
C GLN A 173 -7.46 3.89 3.59
N THR A 174 -6.99 3.97 2.35
CA THR A 174 -6.65 2.79 1.54
C THR A 174 -5.19 2.44 1.77
N PHE A 175 -4.94 1.30 2.39
CA PHE A 175 -3.60 0.74 2.59
C PHE A 175 -3.31 -0.30 1.53
N LYS A 176 -2.15 -0.23 0.91
CA LYS A 176 -1.70 -1.17 -0.13
C LYS A 176 -0.41 -1.85 0.28
N ILE A 177 -0.34 -3.17 0.08
CA ILE A 177 0.91 -3.93 0.04
C ILE A 177 1.28 -4.12 -1.43
N PHE A 178 2.48 -3.71 -1.83
CA PHE A 178 2.97 -3.85 -3.19
C PHE A 178 4.25 -4.69 -3.21
N VAL A 179 4.27 -5.76 -4.00
CA VAL A 179 5.39 -6.70 -4.11
C VAL A 179 6.41 -6.18 -5.14
N LEU A 180 7.66 -6.00 -4.71
CA LEU A 180 8.73 -5.42 -5.55
C LEU A 180 9.67 -6.47 -6.15
N GLY A 181 9.86 -7.58 -5.44
CA GLY A 181 10.87 -8.59 -5.77
C GLY A 181 10.29 -9.86 -6.35
N THR A 182 11.14 -10.69 -6.94
CA THR A 182 10.79 -11.98 -7.54
C THR A 182 10.90 -13.15 -6.55
N THR A 183 11.37 -12.92 -5.32
CA THR A 183 11.43 -13.95 -4.29
C THR A 183 10.09 -14.04 -3.59
N SER A 184 9.40 -15.15 -3.77
CA SER A 184 8.08 -15.40 -3.19
C SER A 184 8.14 -15.59 -1.67
N PHE A 185 7.05 -15.22 -1.00
CA PHE A 185 6.84 -15.36 0.45
C PHE A 185 5.34 -15.49 0.74
N ASN A 186 5.02 -16.02 1.91
CA ASN A 186 3.66 -16.05 2.43
C ASN A 186 3.45 -14.88 3.39
N MET A 187 2.25 -14.27 3.40
CA MET A 187 1.90 -13.19 4.32
C MET A 187 0.50 -13.41 4.92
N SER A 188 0.41 -13.29 6.25
CA SER A 188 -0.78 -13.70 7.02
C SER A 188 -1.57 -12.52 7.58
N SER A 189 -0.89 -11.60 8.24
CA SER A 189 -1.55 -10.48 8.91
C SER A 189 -0.62 -9.27 9.06
N LEU A 190 -1.24 -8.11 9.29
CA LEU A 190 -0.59 -6.89 9.77
C LEU A 190 -1.14 -6.53 11.15
N ASN A 191 -0.25 -6.26 12.10
CA ASN A 191 -0.66 -5.67 13.36
C ASN A 191 -0.20 -4.21 13.41
N PHE A 192 -1.16 -3.29 13.53
CA PHE A 192 -0.91 -1.86 13.65
C PHE A 192 -0.96 -1.45 15.11
N SER A 193 0.10 -0.87 15.62
CA SER A 193 0.17 -0.32 16.98
C SER A 193 0.70 1.11 16.95
N ILE A 194 0.22 1.96 17.88
CA ILE A 194 0.76 3.32 18.02
C ILE A 194 2.21 3.24 18.46
N SER A 195 3.08 3.95 17.75
CA SER A 195 4.48 4.09 18.14
C SER A 195 4.60 5.02 19.34
N ASN A 196 5.38 4.59 20.36
CA ASN A 196 5.79 5.43 21.48
C ASN A 196 7.18 6.06 21.28
N ASP A 197 7.81 5.77 20.16
CA ASP A 197 9.12 6.32 19.82
C ASP A 197 9.00 7.80 19.39
N PRO A 198 10.06 8.60 19.55
CA PRO A 198 10.08 9.93 18.97
C PRO A 198 9.84 9.91 17.46
N PRO A 199 9.12 10.90 16.90
CA PRO A 199 8.97 11.02 15.46
C PRO A 199 10.32 10.95 14.73
N PRO A 200 10.43 10.21 13.60
CA PRO A 200 11.67 10.16 12.83
C PRO A 200 12.01 11.53 12.22
N ALA A 201 13.16 11.67 11.59
CA ALA A 201 13.43 12.86 10.78
C ALA A 201 12.47 12.90 9.56
N MET A 202 12.06 14.11 9.16
CA MET A 202 11.23 14.27 7.96
C MET A 202 12.04 13.98 6.70
N GLN A 203 11.48 13.14 5.83
CA GLN A 203 12.10 12.75 4.56
C GLN A 203 11.04 12.54 3.46
N ALA A 204 11.49 12.64 2.22
CA ALA A 204 10.70 12.22 1.07
C ALA A 204 10.65 10.70 0.98
N MET A 205 9.46 10.15 0.74
CA MET A 205 9.20 8.71 0.65
C MET A 205 9.11 8.25 -0.81
N GLY A 206 8.61 9.07 -1.70
CA GLY A 206 8.47 8.80 -3.12
C GLY A 206 7.93 10.00 -3.86
N ALA A 207 8.08 10.00 -5.18
CA ALA A 207 7.47 10.99 -6.06
C ALA A 207 6.90 10.29 -7.30
N ILE A 208 5.68 10.66 -7.68
CA ILE A 208 4.96 10.09 -8.82
C ILE A 208 4.37 11.20 -9.71
N THR A 209 4.30 10.93 -11.00
CA THR A 209 3.60 11.80 -11.94
C THR A 209 2.08 11.67 -11.78
N VAL A 210 1.36 12.71 -12.15
CA VAL A 210 -0.11 12.71 -12.15
C VAL A 210 -0.63 12.68 -13.60
N SER A 211 -1.83 12.20 -13.77
CA SER A 211 -2.48 12.05 -15.09
C SER A 211 -2.73 13.36 -15.87
N ASP A 212 -2.49 14.52 -15.23
CA ASP A 212 -2.54 15.83 -15.88
C ASP A 212 -1.30 16.13 -16.76
N GLU A 213 -0.31 15.20 -16.75
CA GLU A 213 0.96 15.30 -17.49
C GLU A 213 1.81 16.54 -17.16
N ARG A 214 1.53 17.22 -16.04
CA ARG A 214 2.24 18.44 -15.61
C ARG A 214 2.56 18.48 -14.13
N SER A 215 1.92 17.63 -13.34
CA SER A 215 2.10 17.65 -11.89
C SER A 215 2.81 16.40 -11.38
N VAL A 216 3.56 16.60 -10.31
CA VAL A 216 4.24 15.56 -9.55
C VAL A 216 3.80 15.63 -8.09
N ARG A 217 3.48 14.49 -7.51
CA ARG A 217 3.16 14.34 -6.08
C ARG A 217 4.39 13.82 -5.36
N LEU A 218 4.96 14.64 -4.48
CA LEU A 218 6.07 14.25 -3.60
C LEU A 218 5.50 13.87 -2.23
N ALA A 219 5.54 12.58 -1.91
CA ALA A 219 5.10 12.06 -0.62
C ALA A 219 6.18 12.21 0.45
N LEU A 220 5.77 12.55 1.66
CA LEU A 220 6.61 12.74 2.84
C LEU A 220 6.16 11.81 3.98
N ASN A 221 7.07 11.49 4.89
CA ASN A 221 6.76 10.68 6.08
C ASN A 221 6.17 11.50 7.24
N HIS A 222 6.04 12.81 7.11
CA HIS A 222 5.47 13.71 8.11
C HIS A 222 4.38 14.59 7.51
N PRO A 223 3.26 14.83 8.23
CA PRO A 223 2.29 15.82 7.83
C PRO A 223 2.88 17.23 7.95
N LEU A 224 2.60 18.06 6.96
CA LEU A 224 3.11 19.42 6.88
C LEU A 224 2.23 20.40 7.65
N ASN A 225 2.86 21.39 8.26
CA ASN A 225 2.16 22.58 8.72
C ASN A 225 1.64 23.38 7.52
N ALA A 226 0.51 24.08 7.69
CA ALA A 226 0.07 25.08 6.74
C ALA A 226 1.15 26.17 6.61
N GLN A 227 1.79 26.23 5.44
CA GLN A 227 2.90 27.16 5.16
C GLN A 227 2.93 27.50 3.68
N THR A 228 3.50 28.63 3.34
CA THR A 228 3.84 28.96 1.95
C THR A 228 5.15 28.27 1.61
N ILE A 229 5.18 27.63 0.45
CA ILE A 229 6.37 26.94 -0.09
C ILE A 229 6.76 27.71 -1.34
N GLU A 230 7.98 28.22 -1.35
CA GLU A 230 8.48 28.98 -2.48
C GLU A 230 8.99 28.02 -3.57
N VAL A 231 8.69 28.34 -4.83
CA VAL A 231 9.17 27.53 -5.97
C VAL A 231 10.70 27.50 -6.03
N SER A 232 11.36 28.53 -5.51
CA SER A 232 12.82 28.61 -5.42
C SER A 232 13.45 27.61 -4.44
N ASP A 233 12.65 26.97 -3.57
CA ASP A 233 13.13 25.95 -2.64
C ASP A 233 13.42 24.63 -3.34
N PHE A 234 12.92 24.48 -4.57
CA PHE A 234 13.07 23.28 -5.37
C PHE A 234 13.67 23.56 -6.75
N GLU A 235 14.35 22.56 -7.29
CA GLU A 235 14.71 22.47 -8.70
C GLU A 235 14.13 21.16 -9.26
N PHE A 236 13.50 21.26 -10.42
CA PHE A 236 12.98 20.09 -11.13
C PHE A 236 13.76 19.86 -12.42
N LEU A 237 14.19 18.63 -12.66
CA LEU A 237 14.97 18.26 -13.83
C LEU A 237 14.16 17.30 -14.72
N ILE A 238 14.08 17.62 -16.02
CA ILE A 238 13.58 16.73 -17.07
C ILE A 238 14.76 16.40 -17.99
N ASN A 239 15.14 15.13 -18.07
CA ASN A 239 16.25 14.66 -18.89
C ASN A 239 17.56 15.43 -18.61
N GLY A 240 17.80 15.79 -17.33
CA GLY A 240 18.95 16.53 -16.86
C GLY A 240 18.93 18.05 -17.10
N ASN A 241 17.83 18.60 -17.67
CA ASN A 241 17.66 20.04 -17.86
C ASN A 241 16.67 20.59 -16.85
N THR A 242 16.93 21.77 -16.28
CA THR A 242 16.01 22.43 -15.35
C THR A 242 14.71 22.80 -16.05
N SER A 243 13.58 22.37 -15.49
CA SER A 243 12.24 22.76 -15.88
C SER A 243 11.70 23.84 -14.94
N ASN A 244 10.84 24.69 -15.47
CA ASN A 244 10.23 25.77 -14.68
C ASN A 244 9.07 25.25 -13.83
N ILE A 245 9.13 25.48 -12.52
CA ILE A 245 8.05 25.14 -11.58
C ILE A 245 7.07 26.33 -11.55
N GLU A 246 5.80 26.07 -11.86
CA GLU A 246 4.74 27.09 -11.79
C GLU A 246 4.22 27.28 -10.37
N SER A 247 4.04 26.19 -9.62
CA SER A 247 3.57 26.23 -8.24
C SER A 247 3.98 25.01 -7.43
N ILE A 248 4.05 25.19 -6.11
CA ILE A 248 4.17 24.09 -5.13
C ILE A 248 3.13 24.34 -4.06
N GLN A 249 2.33 23.32 -3.77
CA GLN A 249 1.26 23.39 -2.79
C GLN A 249 1.21 22.11 -1.94
N ILE A 250 0.79 22.26 -0.69
CA ILE A 250 0.39 21.09 0.11
C ILE A 250 -0.94 20.58 -0.46
N ASP A 251 -1.05 19.28 -0.69
CA ASP A 251 -2.31 18.68 -1.15
C ASP A 251 -3.43 18.98 -0.14
N PRO A 252 -4.55 19.59 -0.55
CA PRO A 252 -5.61 19.99 0.37
C PRO A 252 -6.31 18.78 1.04
N THR A 253 -6.16 17.59 0.48
CA THR A 253 -6.75 16.36 1.00
C THR A 253 -5.76 15.47 1.75
N ASN A 254 -4.44 15.75 1.61
CA ASN A 254 -3.40 14.94 2.21
C ASN A 254 -2.16 15.78 2.60
N SER A 255 -2.06 16.15 3.86
CA SER A 255 -0.94 16.96 4.38
C SER A 255 0.44 16.29 4.31
N LEU A 256 0.52 15.02 3.93
CA LEU A 256 1.77 14.30 3.66
C LEU A 256 2.31 14.54 2.25
N VAL A 257 1.61 15.29 1.40
CA VAL A 257 1.94 15.37 -0.02
C VAL A 257 2.13 16.82 -0.46
N LEU A 258 3.23 17.07 -1.17
CA LEU A 258 3.43 18.26 -1.97
C LEU A 258 3.05 17.98 -3.43
N VAL A 259 2.25 18.87 -4.01
CA VAL A 259 1.95 18.89 -5.44
C VAL A 259 2.83 19.94 -6.10
N ILE A 260 3.72 19.53 -6.97
CA ILE A 260 4.63 20.38 -7.76
C ILE A 260 4.06 20.44 -9.19
N THR A 261 3.65 21.62 -9.65
CA THR A 261 3.13 21.82 -11.00
C THR A 261 4.19 22.51 -11.86
N LEU A 262 4.40 21.96 -13.06
CA LEU A 262 5.42 22.40 -14.01
C LEU A 262 4.81 23.17 -15.17
N SER A 263 5.61 24.04 -15.81
CA SER A 263 5.24 24.68 -17.07
C SER A 263 5.29 23.70 -18.25
N ASP A 264 6.21 22.74 -18.18
CA ASP A 264 6.45 21.76 -19.24
C ASP A 264 5.55 20.52 -19.06
N TYR A 265 5.20 19.87 -20.17
CA TYR A 265 4.53 18.57 -20.14
C TYR A 265 5.53 17.45 -19.92
N LEU A 266 5.12 16.46 -19.14
CA LEU A 266 5.87 15.25 -18.84
C LEU A 266 5.52 14.14 -19.83
N HIS A 267 6.52 13.42 -20.30
CA HIS A 267 6.33 12.32 -21.25
C HIS A 267 6.80 10.99 -20.65
N TYR A 268 6.23 9.89 -21.14
CA TYR A 268 6.39 8.53 -20.60
C TYR A 268 7.85 8.05 -20.42
N GLN A 269 8.81 8.60 -21.14
CA GLN A 269 10.22 8.16 -21.08
C GLN A 269 11.15 9.22 -20.48
N ASP A 270 10.61 10.28 -19.89
CA ASP A 270 11.42 11.32 -19.29
C ASP A 270 12.13 10.81 -18.02
N ASP A 271 13.41 11.15 -17.88
CA ASP A 271 14.16 10.99 -16.63
C ASP A 271 13.89 12.21 -15.74
N LEU A 272 13.05 12.02 -14.72
CA LEU A 272 12.53 13.08 -13.87
C LEU A 272 13.20 13.05 -12.50
N LYS A 273 13.69 14.22 -12.04
CA LYS A 273 14.36 14.35 -10.73
C LYS A 273 13.98 15.63 -10.01
N ILE A 274 13.97 15.58 -8.69
CA ILE A 274 13.71 16.68 -7.79
C ILE A 274 14.96 16.95 -6.94
N ASN A 275 15.36 18.20 -6.85
CA ASN A 275 16.34 18.70 -5.90
C ASN A 275 15.68 19.67 -4.90
N HIS A 276 16.14 19.63 -3.65
CA HIS A 276 15.74 20.55 -2.58
C HIS A 276 16.94 20.82 -1.68
N ALA A 277 17.22 22.06 -1.37
CA ALA A 277 18.38 22.45 -0.56
C ALA A 277 18.26 22.06 0.93
N GLY A 278 17.03 21.78 1.39
CA GLY A 278 16.71 21.43 2.78
C GLY A 278 16.44 22.63 3.67
N GLY A 279 15.82 22.39 4.81
CA GLY A 279 15.77 23.31 5.94
C GLY A 279 14.66 24.38 5.94
N VAL A 280 13.78 24.43 4.94
CA VAL A 280 12.69 25.44 4.89
C VAL A 280 11.29 24.84 5.09
N ILE A 281 11.06 23.60 4.73
CA ILE A 281 9.75 22.94 4.83
C ILE A 281 9.62 22.27 6.18
N ASN A 282 8.59 22.62 6.92
CA ASN A 282 8.40 22.19 8.31
C ASN A 282 7.16 21.32 8.50
N SER A 283 7.31 20.27 9.29
CA SER A 283 6.20 19.37 9.68
C SER A 283 5.50 19.85 10.95
N VAL A 284 4.31 19.29 11.22
CA VAL A 284 3.58 19.51 12.49
C VAL A 284 4.37 19.06 13.73
N TYR A 285 5.42 18.27 13.56
CA TYR A 285 6.33 17.78 14.62
C TYR A 285 7.63 18.60 14.70
N ASN A 286 7.68 19.78 14.07
CA ASN A 286 8.87 20.65 14.01
C ASN A 286 10.11 19.98 13.40
N SER A 287 9.92 19.01 12.52
CA SER A 287 10.97 18.40 11.72
C SER A 287 11.04 19.07 10.36
N LEU A 288 12.25 19.39 9.90
CA LEU A 288 12.49 20.03 8.61
C LEU A 288 12.80 18.97 7.54
N LEU A 289 12.30 19.19 6.31
CA LEU A 289 12.67 18.36 5.18
C LEU A 289 14.18 18.48 4.91
N GLY A 290 14.83 17.32 4.85
CA GLY A 290 16.24 17.23 4.50
C GLY A 290 16.53 17.60 3.05
N THR A 291 17.81 17.65 2.69
CA THR A 291 18.26 17.87 1.31
C THR A 291 17.83 16.72 0.41
N LEU A 292 17.28 17.03 -0.75
CA LEU A 292 17.05 16.09 -1.84
C LEU A 292 18.04 16.35 -2.97
N VAL A 293 18.72 15.31 -3.43
CA VAL A 293 19.66 15.40 -4.56
C VAL A 293 19.30 14.34 -5.59
N ASN A 294 18.87 14.75 -6.76
CA ASN A 294 18.45 13.88 -7.85
C ASN A 294 17.41 12.85 -7.39
N PHE A 295 16.46 13.25 -6.52
CA PHE A 295 15.40 12.38 -6.02
C PHE A 295 14.52 11.95 -7.21
N PRO A 296 14.38 10.63 -7.45
CA PRO A 296 13.71 10.15 -8.64
C PRO A 296 12.19 10.34 -8.57
N VAL A 297 11.56 10.58 -9.72
CA VAL A 297 10.11 10.59 -9.91
C VAL A 297 9.72 9.38 -10.77
N GLN A 298 8.71 8.64 -10.35
CA GLN A 298 8.18 7.44 -11.02
C GLN A 298 6.97 7.77 -11.90
#